data_e963992b5b4695f2cd71b05fc3e5b233
#
_entry.id   e963992b5b4695f2cd71b05fc3e5b233
#
_cell.length_a   1.000
_cell.length_b   1.000
_cell.length_c   1.000
_cell.angle_alpha   90.00
_cell.angle_beta   90.00
_cell.angle_gamma   90.00
#
_symmetry.space_group_name_H-M   'P 1'
#
loop_
_entity.id
_entity.type
_entity.pdbx_description
1 polymer ?
#
loop_
_entity_poly.entity_id
_entity_poly.type
_entity_poly.pdbx_seq_one_letter_code
_entity_poly.pdbx_strand_id
1 'polypeptide(L)'
;MSTEPAVRSAETGQEVTSLRDLSPQQWKSGIAAWLGWLFDGLDMHLYTLVATPFVAQLLQVGQTDDAVGYYSSVIQAAFLVGWALGGGFFGRIGDRLGRARALVLTILTYALFTGLSFFAQTWWQLMLCRFLAALGIGGEWAVGASLLSETWPRRWRPWIAATLQSAVNIGVLLAMVTGVLVSIVAASSETYAYRSVFLVGILPALLVLWIRKAVPEPEEW
;
A
#
# COMPACT_ATOMS: atom_id res chain seq x y z
N MET A 1 -43.92 18.32 43.18
CA MET A 1 -44.10 17.31 42.08
C MET A 1 -43.69 18.01 40.79
N SER A 2 -42.45 17.94 40.50
CA SER A 2 -41.81 18.51 39.29
C SER A 2 -41.49 17.33 38.34
N THR A 3 -42.24 17.27 37.28
CA THR A 3 -42.04 16.31 36.20
C THR A 3 -40.94 16.84 35.27
N GLU A 4 -39.76 16.27 35.38
CA GLU A 4 -38.68 16.43 34.40
C GLU A 4 -39.16 15.84 33.04
N PRO A 5 -39.04 16.57 31.93
CA PRO A 5 -39.23 15.96 30.62
C PRO A 5 -37.99 15.17 30.27
N ALA A 6 -38.13 13.87 30.17
CA ALA A 6 -37.15 12.96 29.65
C ALA A 6 -36.69 13.45 28.27
N VAL A 7 -35.42 13.91 28.21
CA VAL A 7 -34.71 14.16 26.96
C VAL A 7 -34.48 12.81 26.29
N ARG A 8 -35.44 12.42 25.45
CA ARG A 8 -35.24 11.36 24.45
C ARG A 8 -34.38 11.96 23.34
N SER A 9 -33.08 11.88 23.47
CA SER A 9 -32.20 11.92 22.31
C SER A 9 -32.47 10.66 21.48
N ALA A 10 -33.40 10.78 20.56
CA ALA A 10 -33.62 9.80 19.52
C ALA A 10 -32.42 9.91 18.56
N GLU A 11 -31.36 9.13 18.84
CA GLU A 11 -30.45 8.69 17.80
C GLU A 11 -31.25 7.77 16.86
N THR A 12 -31.93 8.35 15.91
CA THR A 12 -32.39 7.66 14.72
C THR A 12 -31.17 7.35 13.89
N GLY A 13 -30.41 6.33 14.30
CA GLY A 13 -29.43 5.68 13.47
C GLY A 13 -30.20 5.03 12.30
N GLN A 14 -30.44 5.77 11.22
CA GLN A 14 -30.91 5.18 9.98
C GLN A 14 -29.84 4.16 9.57
N GLU A 15 -30.19 2.87 9.72
CA GLU A 15 -29.34 1.80 9.20
C GLU A 15 -29.17 2.03 7.70
N VAL A 16 -27.93 2.30 7.27
CA VAL A 16 -27.60 2.45 5.86
C VAL A 16 -27.89 1.13 5.15
N THR A 17 -29.04 1.05 4.51
CA THR A 17 -29.53 -0.18 3.89
C THR A 17 -29.03 -0.37 2.47
N SER A 18 -28.71 0.71 1.77
CA SER A 18 -28.19 0.71 0.40
C SER A 18 -26.80 1.34 0.32
N LEU A 19 -25.96 0.88 -0.61
CA LEU A 19 -24.68 1.52 -0.94
C LEU A 19 -24.86 2.96 -1.42
N ARG A 20 -26.03 3.31 -1.94
CA ARG A 20 -26.34 4.68 -2.40
C ARG A 20 -26.53 5.67 -1.24
N ASP A 21 -26.81 5.15 -0.06
CA ASP A 21 -27.03 5.95 1.15
C ASP A 21 -25.71 6.24 1.90
N LEU A 22 -24.59 5.70 1.40
CA LEU A 22 -23.27 5.98 1.95
C LEU A 22 -22.89 7.45 1.71
N SER A 23 -22.31 8.08 2.74
CA SER A 23 -21.87 9.45 2.64
C SER A 23 -20.69 9.62 1.67
N PRO A 24 -20.51 10.82 1.10
CA PRO A 24 -19.32 11.10 0.27
C PRO A 24 -17.99 10.85 0.99
N GLN A 25 -17.95 11.00 2.32
CA GLN A 25 -16.79 10.74 3.15
C GLN A 25 -16.46 9.25 3.21
N GLN A 26 -17.47 8.39 3.38
CA GLN A 26 -17.31 6.93 3.36
C GLN A 26 -16.78 6.46 2.00
N TRP A 27 -17.32 6.99 0.92
CA TRP A 27 -16.80 6.68 -0.42
C TRP A 27 -15.37 7.14 -0.62
N LYS A 28 -14.99 8.35 -0.16
CA LYS A 28 -13.62 8.85 -0.28
C LYS A 28 -12.64 8.00 0.51
N SER A 29 -12.97 7.60 1.75
CA SER A 29 -12.12 6.71 2.55
C SER A 29 -11.98 5.33 1.90
N GLY A 30 -13.08 4.77 1.35
CA GLY A 30 -13.08 3.51 0.63
C GLY A 30 -12.21 3.55 -0.62
N ILE A 31 -12.34 4.59 -1.44
CA ILE A 31 -11.54 4.78 -2.66
C ILE A 31 -10.06 4.98 -2.32
N ALA A 32 -9.75 5.76 -1.27
CA ALA A 32 -8.37 5.97 -0.83
C ALA A 32 -7.69 4.65 -0.43
N ALA A 33 -8.35 3.86 0.41
CA ALA A 33 -7.84 2.56 0.81
C ALA A 33 -7.75 1.58 -0.38
N TRP A 34 -8.74 1.60 -1.28
CA TRP A 34 -8.74 0.74 -2.47
C TRP A 34 -7.58 1.07 -3.42
N LEU A 35 -7.33 2.34 -3.69
CA LEU A 35 -6.20 2.77 -4.51
C LEU A 35 -4.85 2.44 -3.85
N GLY A 36 -4.75 2.58 -2.53
CA GLY A 36 -3.56 2.21 -1.81
C GLY A 36 -3.26 0.71 -1.96
N TRP A 37 -4.22 -0.16 -1.67
CA TRP A 37 -4.06 -1.61 -1.84
C TRP A 37 -3.80 -2.04 -3.29
N LEU A 38 -4.30 -1.29 -4.27
CA LEU A 38 -3.97 -1.50 -5.68
C LEU A 38 -2.47 -1.26 -5.92
N PHE A 39 -1.95 -0.16 -5.40
CA PHE A 39 -0.54 0.18 -5.53
C PHE A 39 0.37 -0.76 -4.73
N ASP A 40 -0.09 -1.24 -3.57
CA ASP A 40 0.62 -2.28 -2.82
C ASP A 40 0.76 -3.56 -3.64
N GLY A 41 -0.35 -4.03 -4.23
CA GLY A 41 -0.35 -5.21 -5.11
C GLY A 41 0.59 -5.04 -6.31
N LEU A 42 0.62 -3.84 -6.89
CA LEU A 42 1.54 -3.49 -7.97
C LEU A 42 3.00 -3.54 -7.48
N ASP A 43 3.36 -2.84 -6.40
CA ASP A 43 4.75 -2.72 -5.93
C ASP A 43 5.34 -4.07 -5.50
N MET A 44 4.57 -4.86 -4.74
CA MET A 44 5.00 -6.18 -4.30
C MET A 44 5.41 -7.08 -5.47
N HIS A 45 4.68 -7.02 -6.58
CA HIS A 45 4.91 -7.88 -7.74
C HIS A 45 5.90 -7.29 -8.74
N LEU A 46 6.06 -5.96 -8.79
CA LEU A 46 7.10 -5.34 -9.64
C LEU A 46 8.49 -5.87 -9.29
N TYR A 47 8.83 -5.94 -8.00
CA TYR A 47 10.12 -6.51 -7.59
C TYR A 47 10.25 -7.98 -8.02
N THR A 48 9.23 -8.80 -7.74
CA THR A 48 9.27 -10.24 -8.06
C THR A 48 9.55 -10.49 -9.53
N LEU A 49 9.00 -9.66 -10.43
CA LEU A 49 9.20 -9.78 -11.88
C LEU A 49 10.63 -9.50 -12.32
N VAL A 50 11.32 -8.59 -11.63
CA VAL A 50 12.68 -8.16 -12.00
C VAL A 50 13.76 -8.65 -11.03
N ALA A 51 13.40 -9.40 -9.99
CA ALA A 51 14.33 -9.83 -8.94
C ALA A 51 15.55 -10.56 -9.51
N THR A 52 15.32 -11.60 -10.31
CA THR A 52 16.40 -12.41 -10.88
C THR A 52 17.38 -11.59 -11.74
N PRO A 53 16.94 -10.89 -12.81
CA PRO A 53 17.86 -10.13 -13.63
C PRO A 53 18.50 -8.95 -12.88
N PHE A 54 17.76 -8.28 -11.98
CA PHE A 54 18.31 -7.15 -11.25
C PHE A 54 19.34 -7.56 -10.20
N VAL A 55 19.06 -8.63 -9.43
CA VAL A 55 20.03 -9.15 -8.45
C VAL A 55 21.28 -9.70 -9.15
N ALA A 56 21.13 -10.42 -10.29
CA ALA A 56 22.27 -10.86 -11.09
C ALA A 56 23.14 -9.67 -11.54
N GLN A 57 22.54 -8.57 -11.97
CA GLN A 57 23.24 -7.35 -12.34
C GLN A 57 23.96 -6.73 -11.15
N LEU A 58 23.36 -6.69 -9.95
CA LEU A 58 23.98 -6.14 -8.73
C LEU A 58 25.14 -7.00 -8.24
N LEU A 59 25.09 -8.31 -8.45
CA LEU A 59 26.15 -9.27 -8.10
C LEU A 59 27.21 -9.39 -9.19
N GLN A 60 26.96 -8.88 -10.40
CA GLN A 60 27.81 -9.02 -11.58
C GLN A 60 28.05 -10.49 -11.98
N VAL A 61 27.02 -11.32 -11.88
CA VAL A 61 27.04 -12.75 -12.21
C VAL A 61 25.95 -13.10 -13.23
N GLY A 62 25.99 -14.32 -13.77
CA GLY A 62 24.94 -14.82 -14.65
C GLY A 62 23.61 -15.03 -13.89
N GLN A 63 22.47 -14.90 -14.60
CA GLN A 63 21.14 -15.07 -13.98
C GLN A 63 20.89 -16.48 -13.44
N THR A 64 21.65 -17.47 -13.90
CA THR A 64 21.57 -18.88 -13.48
C THR A 64 22.50 -19.21 -12.31
N ASP A 65 23.26 -18.25 -11.79
CA ASP A 65 24.11 -18.43 -10.64
C ASP A 65 23.28 -18.64 -9.36
N ASP A 66 23.66 -19.63 -8.56
CA ASP A 66 22.96 -19.95 -7.30
C ASP A 66 22.90 -18.79 -6.32
N ALA A 67 23.91 -17.90 -6.36
CA ALA A 67 23.95 -16.70 -5.54
C ALA A 67 22.76 -15.77 -5.83
N VAL A 68 22.26 -15.72 -7.07
CA VAL A 68 21.11 -14.89 -7.44
C VAL A 68 19.85 -15.34 -6.71
N GLY A 69 19.59 -16.66 -6.68
CA GLY A 69 18.48 -17.23 -5.95
C GLY A 69 18.57 -16.98 -4.44
N TYR A 70 19.77 -17.17 -3.87
CA TYR A 70 20.02 -16.94 -2.46
C TYR A 70 19.76 -15.48 -2.05
N TYR A 71 20.40 -14.50 -2.70
CA TYR A 71 20.24 -13.10 -2.35
C TYR A 71 18.84 -12.54 -2.66
N SER A 72 18.19 -13.01 -3.73
CA SER A 72 16.78 -12.69 -4.00
C SER A 72 15.87 -13.15 -2.86
N SER A 73 16.11 -14.35 -2.32
CA SER A 73 15.37 -14.90 -1.19
C SER A 73 15.61 -14.11 0.10
N VAL A 74 16.85 -13.69 0.36
CA VAL A 74 17.20 -12.84 1.51
C VAL A 74 16.49 -11.48 1.43
N ILE A 75 16.47 -10.85 0.25
CA ILE A 75 15.75 -9.58 0.04
C ILE A 75 14.25 -9.77 0.25
N GLN A 76 13.68 -10.86 -0.26
CA GLN A 76 12.27 -11.18 -0.08
C GLN A 76 11.92 -11.46 1.39
N ALA A 77 12.78 -12.18 2.12
CA ALA A 77 12.60 -12.42 3.56
C ALA A 77 12.63 -11.11 4.36
N ALA A 78 13.59 -10.22 4.06
CA ALA A 78 13.66 -8.89 4.67
C ALA A 78 12.39 -8.06 4.38
N PHE A 79 11.86 -8.13 3.14
CA PHE A 79 10.61 -7.51 2.77
C PHE A 79 9.44 -8.02 3.63
N LEU A 80 9.28 -9.34 3.79
CA LEU A 80 8.21 -9.93 4.59
C LEU A 80 8.30 -9.54 6.07
N VAL A 81 9.53 -9.50 6.63
CA VAL A 81 9.76 -9.02 8.00
C VAL A 81 9.38 -7.54 8.14
N GLY A 82 9.80 -6.70 7.17
CA GLY A 82 9.42 -5.29 7.12
C GLY A 82 7.89 -5.12 7.07
N TRP A 83 7.21 -5.90 6.23
CA TRP A 83 5.76 -5.87 6.11
C TRP A 83 5.04 -6.22 7.42
N ALA A 84 5.47 -7.29 8.10
CA ALA A 84 4.92 -7.69 9.39
C ALA A 84 5.12 -6.61 10.47
N LEU A 85 6.33 -6.03 10.56
CA LEU A 85 6.64 -4.98 11.53
C LEU A 85 5.92 -3.66 11.23
N GLY A 86 5.72 -3.35 9.95
CA GLY A 86 5.07 -2.13 9.49
C GLY A 86 3.64 -1.98 10.00
N GLY A 87 2.88 -3.09 10.04
CA GLY A 87 1.53 -3.10 10.58
C GLY A 87 1.47 -2.64 12.04
N GLY A 88 2.35 -3.17 12.90
CA GLY A 88 2.43 -2.77 14.31
C GLY A 88 2.96 -1.34 14.50
N PHE A 89 3.99 -0.97 13.75
CA PHE A 89 4.62 0.34 13.84
C PHE A 89 3.68 1.47 13.39
N PHE A 90 3.15 1.40 12.18
CA PHE A 90 2.24 2.43 11.65
C PHE A 90 0.83 2.34 12.22
N GLY A 91 0.38 1.15 12.66
CA GLY A 91 -0.87 1.03 13.42
C GLY A 91 -0.83 1.91 14.67
N ARG A 92 0.27 1.83 15.45
CA ARG A 92 0.47 2.69 16.63
C ARG A 92 0.61 4.19 16.29
N ILE A 93 1.20 4.52 15.14
CA ILE A 93 1.25 5.90 14.64
C ILE A 93 -0.18 6.37 14.30
N GLY A 94 -0.97 5.53 13.64
CA GLY A 94 -2.37 5.81 13.31
C GLY A 94 -3.24 6.06 14.55
N ASP A 95 -2.96 5.35 15.65
CA ASP A 95 -3.64 5.57 16.93
C ASP A 95 -3.28 6.92 17.58
N ARG A 96 -2.19 7.55 17.21
CA ARG A 96 -1.70 8.80 17.83
C ARG A 96 -1.86 10.04 16.94
N LEU A 97 -1.68 9.90 15.64
CA LEU A 97 -1.67 11.02 14.68
C LEU A 97 -2.96 11.12 13.85
N GLY A 98 -3.82 10.10 13.92
CA GLY A 98 -4.99 9.99 13.08
C GLY A 98 -4.80 9.05 11.89
N ARG A 99 -5.91 8.45 11.45
CA ARG A 99 -5.89 7.41 10.39
C ARG A 99 -5.49 7.96 9.03
N ALA A 100 -6.04 9.12 8.64
CA ALA A 100 -5.74 9.70 7.34
C ALA A 100 -4.29 10.18 7.24
N ARG A 101 -3.75 10.78 8.32
CA ARG A 101 -2.34 11.22 8.36
C ARG A 101 -1.38 10.04 8.36
N ALA A 102 -1.69 8.97 9.12
CA ALA A 102 -0.88 7.76 9.12
C ALA A 102 -0.88 7.09 7.74
N LEU A 103 -2.03 7.04 7.05
CA LEU A 103 -2.13 6.52 5.68
C LEU A 103 -1.24 7.31 4.71
N VAL A 104 -1.21 8.64 4.83
CA VAL A 104 -0.28 9.48 4.05
C VAL A 104 1.18 9.11 4.31
N LEU A 105 1.55 8.92 5.58
CA LEU A 105 2.92 8.57 5.96
C LEU A 105 3.33 7.18 5.43
N THR A 106 2.44 6.21 5.47
CA THR A 106 2.71 4.86 4.95
C THR A 106 2.97 4.89 3.45
N ILE A 107 2.09 5.57 2.69
CA ILE A 107 2.22 5.71 1.24
C ILE A 107 3.51 6.44 0.87
N LEU A 108 3.83 7.54 1.54
CA LEU A 108 5.08 8.26 1.30
C LEU A 108 6.30 7.41 1.61
N THR A 109 6.25 6.61 2.68
CA THR A 109 7.36 5.72 3.07
C THR A 109 7.62 4.70 1.96
N TYR A 110 6.61 3.94 1.55
CA TYR A 110 6.88 2.91 0.54
C TYR A 110 7.19 3.50 -0.84
N ALA A 111 6.52 4.56 -1.27
CA ALA A 111 6.81 5.20 -2.55
C ALA A 111 8.25 5.76 -2.61
N LEU A 112 8.71 6.36 -1.52
CA LEU A 112 10.09 6.87 -1.40
C LEU A 112 11.10 5.73 -1.53
N PHE A 113 10.97 4.68 -0.72
CA PHE A 113 11.96 3.60 -0.69
C PHE A 113 11.88 2.68 -1.91
N THR A 114 10.71 2.51 -2.51
CA THR A 114 10.60 1.87 -3.82
C THR A 114 11.29 2.70 -4.89
N GLY A 115 11.08 4.01 -4.93
CA GLY A 115 11.80 4.88 -5.86
C GLY A 115 13.32 4.87 -5.64
N LEU A 116 13.77 4.86 -4.37
CA LEU A 116 15.21 4.75 -4.04
C LEU A 116 15.82 3.42 -4.47
N SER A 117 15.03 2.35 -4.59
CA SER A 117 15.51 1.06 -5.12
C SER A 117 16.07 1.17 -6.54
N PHE A 118 15.63 2.16 -7.34
CA PHE A 118 16.21 2.46 -8.65
C PHE A 118 17.71 2.75 -8.59
N PHE A 119 18.17 3.44 -7.53
CA PHE A 119 19.56 3.85 -7.36
C PHE A 119 20.44 2.79 -6.67
N ALA A 120 19.87 1.66 -6.24
CA ALA A 120 20.62 0.60 -5.59
C ALA A 120 21.77 0.09 -6.50
N GLN A 121 22.96 0.04 -5.97
CA GLN A 121 24.15 -0.47 -6.67
C GLN A 121 24.68 -1.78 -6.07
N THR A 122 24.14 -2.15 -4.91
CA THR A 122 24.50 -3.39 -4.21
C THR A 122 23.23 -4.08 -3.72
N TRP A 123 23.30 -5.41 -3.57
CA TRP A 123 22.17 -6.20 -3.11
C TRP A 123 21.66 -5.78 -1.71
N TRP A 124 22.57 -5.38 -0.80
CA TRP A 124 22.18 -4.96 0.56
C TRP A 124 21.48 -3.59 0.56
N GLN A 125 21.85 -2.67 -0.35
CA GLN A 125 21.10 -1.39 -0.53
C GLN A 125 19.69 -1.68 -1.02
N LEU A 126 19.54 -2.58 -2.00
CA LEU A 126 18.22 -3.00 -2.47
C LEU A 126 17.43 -3.65 -1.34
N MET A 127 18.04 -4.56 -0.58
CA MET A 127 17.41 -5.21 0.58
C MET A 127 16.90 -4.18 1.60
N LEU A 128 17.71 -3.20 1.95
CA LEU A 128 17.32 -2.15 2.90
C LEU A 128 16.16 -1.31 2.36
N CYS A 129 16.23 -0.88 1.10
CA CYS A 129 15.15 -0.14 0.47
C CYS A 129 13.84 -0.97 0.43
N ARG A 130 13.92 -2.26 0.09
CA ARG A 130 12.74 -3.14 0.06
C ARG A 130 12.16 -3.39 1.45
N PHE A 131 13.01 -3.56 2.47
CA PHE A 131 12.57 -3.66 3.86
C PHE A 131 11.82 -2.40 4.32
N LEU A 132 12.37 -1.21 4.05
CA LEU A 132 11.76 0.06 4.44
C LEU A 132 10.50 0.37 3.63
N ALA A 133 10.45 0.02 2.35
CA ALA A 133 9.22 0.08 1.56
C ALA A 133 8.14 -0.83 2.15
N ALA A 134 8.50 -2.04 2.52
CA ALA A 134 7.59 -3.03 3.11
C ALA A 134 7.02 -2.57 4.46
N LEU A 135 7.78 -1.81 5.28
CA LEU A 135 7.23 -1.18 6.49
C LEU A 135 6.06 -0.26 6.15
N GLY A 136 6.17 0.54 5.08
CA GLY A 136 5.09 1.40 4.59
C GLY A 136 3.87 0.58 4.16
N ILE A 137 4.06 -0.44 3.33
CA ILE A 137 3.00 -1.32 2.81
C ILE A 137 2.26 -2.01 3.95
N GLY A 138 2.99 -2.62 4.91
CA GLY A 138 2.38 -3.25 6.07
C GLY A 138 1.59 -2.30 6.95
N GLY A 139 2.12 -1.06 7.10
CA GLY A 139 1.44 0.02 7.79
C GLY A 139 0.15 0.46 7.10
N GLU A 140 0.16 0.53 5.78
CA GLU A 140 -1.03 0.88 4.99
C GLU A 140 -2.17 -0.11 5.19
N TRP A 141 -1.88 -1.40 5.22
CA TRP A 141 -2.88 -2.45 5.49
C TRP A 141 -3.53 -2.27 6.86
N ALA A 142 -2.74 -2.03 7.91
CA ALA A 142 -3.26 -1.84 9.24
C ALA A 142 -4.09 -0.55 9.37
N VAL A 143 -3.55 0.57 8.90
CA VAL A 143 -4.18 1.89 8.99
C VAL A 143 -5.41 1.99 8.09
N GLY A 144 -5.35 1.46 6.85
CA GLY A 144 -6.46 1.44 5.91
C GLY A 144 -7.63 0.59 6.42
N ALA A 145 -7.35 -0.60 6.96
CA ALA A 145 -8.38 -1.44 7.56
C ALA A 145 -9.05 -0.76 8.77
N SER A 146 -8.27 -0.09 9.62
CA SER A 146 -8.79 0.67 10.76
C SER A 146 -9.65 1.85 10.29
N LEU A 147 -9.17 2.64 9.33
CA LEU A 147 -9.93 3.77 8.75
C LEU A 147 -11.30 3.30 8.24
N LEU A 148 -11.36 2.19 7.53
CA LEU A 148 -12.61 1.66 7.01
C LEU A 148 -13.51 1.09 8.11
N SER A 149 -12.93 0.44 9.12
CA SER A 149 -13.72 -0.07 10.25
C SER A 149 -14.34 1.04 11.10
N GLU A 150 -13.73 2.21 11.15
CA GLU A 150 -14.19 3.39 11.87
C GLU A 150 -15.19 4.23 11.04
N THR A 151 -15.02 4.29 9.71
CA THR A 151 -15.84 5.15 8.83
C THR A 151 -17.03 4.43 8.18
N TRP A 152 -16.95 3.11 7.96
CA TRP A 152 -17.98 2.37 7.26
C TRP A 152 -18.97 1.70 8.19
N PRO A 153 -20.28 1.70 7.86
CA PRO A 153 -21.32 1.01 8.64
C PRO A 153 -21.00 -0.49 8.78
N ARG A 154 -21.27 -1.06 9.95
CA ARG A 154 -20.96 -2.47 10.26
C ARG A 154 -21.47 -3.46 9.21
N ARG A 155 -22.67 -3.20 8.67
CA ARG A 155 -23.31 -4.02 7.62
C ARG A 155 -22.46 -4.12 6.35
N TRP A 156 -21.76 -3.04 5.97
CA TRP A 156 -21.01 -2.94 4.72
C TRP A 156 -19.50 -3.25 4.85
N ARG A 157 -19.01 -3.47 6.06
CA ARG A 157 -17.59 -3.82 6.29
C ARG A 157 -17.14 -5.09 5.58
N PRO A 158 -17.90 -6.20 5.55
CA PRO A 158 -17.50 -7.39 4.78
C PRO A 158 -17.43 -7.12 3.28
N TRP A 159 -18.35 -6.30 2.76
CA TRP A 159 -18.37 -5.93 1.34
C TRP A 159 -17.14 -5.09 0.95
N ILE A 160 -16.80 -4.04 1.71
CA ILE A 160 -15.66 -3.20 1.42
C ILE A 160 -14.35 -3.99 1.59
N ALA A 161 -14.24 -4.88 2.57
CA ALA A 161 -13.06 -5.73 2.75
C ALA A 161 -12.84 -6.65 1.53
N ALA A 162 -13.90 -7.27 1.00
CA ALA A 162 -13.83 -8.06 -0.23
C ALA A 162 -13.43 -7.20 -1.44
N THR A 163 -13.97 -5.98 -1.53
CA THR A 163 -13.66 -5.03 -2.60
C THR A 163 -12.19 -4.59 -2.54
N LEU A 164 -11.63 -4.36 -1.35
CA LEU A 164 -10.20 -4.07 -1.18
C LEU A 164 -9.32 -5.18 -1.72
N GLN A 165 -9.67 -6.44 -1.48
CA GLN A 165 -8.91 -7.57 -2.01
C GLN A 165 -8.87 -7.60 -3.54
N SER A 166 -9.93 -7.11 -4.21
CA SER A 166 -9.92 -6.97 -5.68
C SER A 166 -8.87 -5.97 -6.16
N ALA A 167 -8.61 -4.91 -5.38
CA ALA A 167 -7.61 -3.90 -5.70
C ALA A 167 -6.21 -4.50 -5.80
N VAL A 168 -5.81 -5.33 -4.83
CA VAL A 168 -4.52 -6.04 -4.84
C VAL A 168 -4.37 -6.86 -6.13
N ASN A 169 -5.40 -7.63 -6.49
CA ASN A 169 -5.36 -8.46 -7.70
C ASN A 169 -5.24 -7.64 -8.99
N ILE A 170 -5.91 -6.49 -9.05
CA ILE A 170 -5.76 -5.56 -10.19
C ILE A 170 -4.36 -4.97 -10.20
N GLY A 171 -3.78 -4.65 -9.04
CA GLY A 171 -2.39 -4.23 -8.90
C GLY A 171 -1.40 -5.27 -9.45
N VAL A 172 -1.63 -6.56 -9.16
CA VAL A 172 -0.85 -7.68 -9.73
C VAL A 172 -0.93 -7.70 -11.26
N LEU A 173 -2.12 -7.55 -11.82
CA LEU A 173 -2.31 -7.49 -13.28
C LEU A 173 -1.55 -6.30 -13.90
N LEU A 174 -1.61 -5.13 -13.26
CA LEU A 174 -0.86 -3.95 -13.69
C LEU A 174 0.65 -4.19 -13.61
N ALA A 175 1.13 -4.89 -12.58
CA ALA A 175 2.54 -5.27 -12.47
C ALA A 175 2.96 -6.15 -13.65
N MET A 176 2.15 -7.14 -14.01
CA MET A 176 2.43 -8.02 -15.17
C MET A 176 2.50 -7.22 -16.48
N VAL A 177 1.56 -6.30 -16.71
CA VAL A 177 1.59 -5.40 -17.88
C VAL A 177 2.87 -4.55 -17.88
N THR A 178 3.23 -3.99 -16.72
CA THR A 178 4.47 -3.21 -16.55
C THR A 178 5.70 -4.08 -16.85
N GLY A 179 5.72 -5.33 -16.39
CA GLY A 179 6.80 -6.29 -16.66
C GLY A 179 6.96 -6.56 -18.16
N VAL A 180 5.87 -6.74 -18.90
CA VAL A 180 5.89 -6.90 -20.36
C VAL A 180 6.44 -5.63 -21.03
N LEU A 181 5.98 -4.45 -20.65
CA LEU A 181 6.48 -3.19 -21.21
C LEU A 181 7.98 -3.02 -20.94
N VAL A 182 8.41 -3.32 -19.72
CA VAL A 182 9.84 -3.27 -19.35
C VAL A 182 10.67 -4.25 -20.18
N SER A 183 10.17 -5.47 -20.42
CA SER A 183 10.89 -6.46 -21.24
C SER A 183 11.06 -5.99 -22.70
N ILE A 184 10.09 -5.28 -23.26
CA ILE A 184 10.16 -4.67 -24.59
C ILE A 184 11.21 -3.54 -24.61
N VAL A 185 11.24 -2.70 -23.58
CA VAL A 185 12.23 -1.61 -23.45
C VAL A 185 13.62 -2.17 -23.14
N ALA A 186 13.72 -3.25 -22.35
CA ALA A 186 14.96 -3.93 -22.02
C ALA A 186 15.67 -4.47 -23.26
N ALA A 187 14.92 -4.87 -24.27
CA ALA A 187 15.49 -5.29 -25.56
C ALA A 187 16.30 -4.16 -26.24
N SER A 188 16.05 -2.90 -25.88
CA SER A 188 16.79 -1.73 -26.41
C SER A 188 17.85 -1.16 -25.48
N SER A 189 17.82 -1.47 -24.17
CA SER A 189 18.79 -0.94 -23.17
C SER A 189 18.74 -1.74 -21.86
N GLU A 190 19.58 -2.79 -21.76
CA GLU A 190 19.57 -3.73 -20.61
C GLU A 190 19.86 -3.06 -19.25
N THR A 191 20.71 -2.04 -19.20
CA THR A 191 21.25 -1.51 -17.94
C THR A 191 20.20 -0.83 -17.06
N TYR A 192 19.26 -0.11 -17.66
CA TYR A 192 18.27 0.68 -16.90
C TYR A 192 16.86 0.10 -16.91
N ALA A 193 16.58 -0.85 -17.78
CA ALA A 193 15.25 -1.40 -17.96
C ALA A 193 14.68 -2.01 -16.66
N TYR A 194 15.44 -2.87 -15.99
CA TYR A 194 15.00 -3.51 -14.73
C TYR A 194 14.88 -2.54 -13.57
N ARG A 195 15.68 -1.47 -13.55
CA ARG A 195 15.63 -0.43 -12.52
C ARG A 195 14.42 0.50 -12.71
N SER A 196 14.05 0.80 -13.95
CA SER A 196 12.95 1.71 -14.27
C SER A 196 11.59 1.25 -13.73
N VAL A 197 11.42 -0.04 -13.47
CA VAL A 197 10.25 -0.61 -12.82
C VAL A 197 9.97 0.08 -11.48
N PHE A 198 11.01 0.40 -10.70
CA PHE A 198 10.85 1.04 -9.40
C PHE A 198 10.38 2.50 -9.48
N LEU A 199 10.55 3.16 -10.63
CA LEU A 199 10.00 4.50 -10.85
C LEU A 199 8.48 4.49 -10.93
N VAL A 200 7.89 3.39 -11.40
CA VAL A 200 6.43 3.20 -11.38
C VAL A 200 5.90 3.15 -9.94
N GLY A 201 6.69 2.62 -9.00
CA GLY A 201 6.38 2.59 -7.57
C GLY A 201 6.34 3.98 -6.90
N ILE A 202 6.70 5.06 -7.59
CA ILE A 202 6.55 6.44 -7.08
C ILE A 202 5.13 6.98 -7.34
N LEU A 203 4.40 6.44 -8.31
CA LEU A 203 3.05 6.91 -8.67
C LEU A 203 2.10 7.02 -7.47
N PRO A 204 2.12 6.12 -6.48
CA PRO A 204 1.28 6.26 -5.29
C PRO A 204 1.48 7.54 -4.50
N ALA A 205 2.68 8.16 -4.56
CA ALA A 205 2.92 9.44 -3.92
C ALA A 205 1.97 10.55 -4.43
N LEU A 206 1.48 10.45 -5.67
CA LEU A 206 0.48 11.36 -6.21
C LEU A 206 -0.88 11.20 -5.52
N LEU A 207 -1.21 9.98 -5.06
CA LEU A 207 -2.43 9.71 -4.30
C LEU A 207 -2.45 10.47 -2.97
N VAL A 208 -1.29 10.67 -2.35
CA VAL A 208 -1.15 11.43 -1.10
C VAL A 208 -1.72 12.84 -1.24
N LEU A 209 -1.49 13.50 -2.37
CA LEU A 209 -2.01 14.85 -2.60
C LEU A 209 -3.54 14.90 -2.60
N TRP A 210 -4.17 13.84 -3.09
CA TRP A 210 -5.62 13.71 -3.08
C TRP A 210 -6.14 13.32 -1.69
N ILE A 211 -5.52 12.36 -1.00
CA ILE A 211 -5.91 11.93 0.35
C ILE A 211 -5.91 13.12 1.31
N ARG A 212 -4.85 13.92 1.33
CA ARG A 212 -4.74 15.09 2.19
C ARG A 212 -5.86 16.11 2.02
N LYS A 213 -6.45 16.19 0.82
CA LYS A 213 -7.53 17.14 0.52
C LYS A 213 -8.92 16.53 0.67
N ALA A 214 -9.05 15.23 0.48
CA ALA A 214 -10.34 14.60 0.25
C ALA A 214 -10.79 13.70 1.42
N VAL A 215 -9.86 13.14 2.20
CA VAL A 215 -10.15 12.20 3.28
C VAL A 215 -9.97 12.90 4.64
N PRO A 216 -11.06 13.25 5.34
CA PRO A 216 -10.97 13.79 6.69
C PRO A 216 -10.66 12.68 7.70
N GLU A 217 -10.18 13.08 8.87
CA GLU A 217 -10.05 12.17 10.01
C GLU A 217 -11.43 11.70 10.48
N PRO A 218 -11.58 10.48 10.99
CA PRO A 218 -12.82 10.01 11.62
C PRO A 218 -13.23 10.92 12.81
N GLU A 219 -14.54 11.04 13.05
CA GLU A 219 -15.08 11.88 14.14
C GLU A 219 -14.72 11.37 15.55
N GLU A 220 -14.36 10.11 15.68
CA GLU A 220 -13.93 9.49 16.95
C GLU A 220 -12.49 9.84 17.35
N TRP A 221 -11.89 10.75 16.61
CA TRP A 221 -10.47 11.14 16.78
C TRP A 221 -10.29 12.49 17.47
#